data_585664147bf829a137acabba9ab5d690
#
_entry.id   585664147bf829a137acabba9ab5d690
#
_cell.length_a   1.000
_cell.length_b   1.000
_cell.length_c   1.000
_cell.angle_alpha   90.00
_cell.angle_beta   90.00
_cell.angle_gamma   90.00
#
_symmetry.space_group_name_H-M   'P 1'
#
loop_
_entity.id
_entity.type
_entity.pdbx_description
1 polymer ?
#
loop_
_entity_poly.entity_id
_entity_poly.type
_entity_poly.pdbx_seq_one_letter_code
_entity_poly.pdbx_strand_id
1 'polypeptide(L)'
;MKTLNNTKIIGIDHGYGNMKTANCCFPTGITAYDHEPLFTADMLVYGGRYYLIGEGHKEFAPDKIKDEDYYVLTLAAIAKELKAENLTEAHIVIAAGLPLTWTSGQKADFKAYLMKNSEVEFTYKKGNYHLYIDDVRIYPQGYAAIASFATTLKGVNLIADIGNGTMNTLYMINGKPQQGKMFTEQFGAYQCTLAVREAFMQKTQREINDAIIDEVLITGTANIASADLKIIKSVAAEYVRDIFRRLREHGYDESTMTLYVTGGGGCLVKNFYKFSADRVKFVEDICAAAKGYEYLAEAQVKAEAKG
;
A
#
# COMPACT_ATOMS: atom_id res chain seq x y z
N MET A 1 3.23 -14.47 -5.79
CA MET A 1 2.59 -14.46 -7.12
C MET A 1 1.83 -15.75 -7.41
N LYS A 2 0.91 -15.75 -8.36
CA LYS A 2 0.15 -16.93 -8.83
C LYS A 2 0.50 -17.27 -10.27
N THR A 3 0.29 -18.52 -10.68
CA THR A 3 0.56 -18.97 -12.06
C THR A 3 -0.71 -19.54 -12.65
N LEU A 4 -1.07 -19.10 -13.84
CA LEU A 4 -2.20 -19.61 -14.61
C LEU A 4 -1.80 -19.70 -16.10
N ASN A 5 -1.88 -20.90 -16.69
CA ASN A 5 -1.52 -21.14 -18.11
C ASN A 5 -0.16 -20.57 -18.51
N ASN A 6 0.87 -20.77 -17.69
CA ASN A 6 2.24 -20.25 -17.86
C ASN A 6 2.42 -18.73 -17.72
N THR A 7 1.35 -17.96 -17.44
CA THR A 7 1.40 -16.53 -17.15
C THR A 7 1.44 -16.33 -15.64
N LYS A 8 2.32 -15.44 -15.16
CA LYS A 8 2.44 -15.05 -13.76
C LYS A 8 1.49 -13.90 -13.46
N ILE A 9 0.62 -14.07 -12.48
CA ILE A 9 -0.22 -12.98 -11.96
C ILE A 9 0.47 -12.42 -10.73
N ILE A 10 0.87 -11.15 -10.80
CA ILE A 10 1.61 -10.47 -9.74
C ILE A 10 0.78 -9.29 -9.22
N GLY A 11 0.37 -9.40 -7.96
CA GLY A 11 -0.31 -8.32 -7.25
C GLY A 11 0.70 -7.28 -6.75
N ILE A 12 0.50 -6.01 -7.09
CA ILE A 12 1.39 -4.92 -6.71
C ILE A 12 0.59 -3.79 -6.08
N ASP A 13 0.83 -3.54 -4.81
CA ASP A 13 0.30 -2.40 -4.08
C ASP A 13 1.30 -1.24 -4.15
N HIS A 14 0.96 -0.24 -4.96
CA HIS A 14 1.75 0.98 -5.17
C HIS A 14 1.48 1.97 -4.03
N GLY A 15 1.98 1.66 -2.84
CA GLY A 15 1.82 2.52 -1.68
C GLY A 15 2.73 3.76 -1.74
N TYR A 16 2.37 4.82 -1.01
CA TYR A 16 3.20 6.03 -0.90
C TYR A 16 4.43 5.83 -0.01
N GLY A 17 4.35 4.98 1.01
CA GLY A 17 5.48 4.66 1.87
C GLY A 17 6.23 3.41 1.44
N ASN A 18 5.51 2.39 1.00
CA ASN A 18 6.07 1.10 0.61
C ASN A 18 5.36 0.53 -0.62
N MET A 19 6.16 -0.03 -1.53
CA MET A 19 5.71 -0.98 -2.54
C MET A 19 5.52 -2.35 -1.90
N LYS A 20 4.44 -3.04 -2.23
CA LYS A 20 4.18 -4.38 -1.70
C LYS A 20 3.73 -5.32 -2.81
N THR A 21 4.19 -6.55 -2.74
CA THR A 21 3.68 -7.67 -3.53
C THR A 21 3.10 -8.73 -2.59
N ALA A 22 2.76 -9.89 -3.08
CA ALA A 22 2.31 -10.99 -2.21
C ALA A 22 3.39 -11.44 -1.21
N ASN A 23 4.67 -11.33 -1.58
CA ASN A 23 5.79 -11.91 -0.83
C ASN A 23 6.88 -10.90 -0.44
N CYS A 24 6.81 -9.65 -0.88
CA CYS A 24 7.80 -8.64 -0.51
C CYS A 24 7.17 -7.28 -0.19
N CYS A 25 7.90 -6.53 0.65
CA CYS A 25 7.61 -5.13 1.00
C CYS A 25 8.94 -4.37 0.98
N PHE A 26 8.97 -3.21 0.32
CA PHE A 26 10.16 -2.36 0.27
C PHE A 26 9.76 -0.88 0.15
N PRO A 27 10.60 0.08 0.62
CA PRO A 27 10.29 1.50 0.56
C PRO A 27 10.05 1.98 -0.87
N THR A 28 9.09 2.89 -1.05
CA THR A 28 8.76 3.52 -2.35
C THR A 28 9.79 4.57 -2.76
N GLY A 29 10.84 4.82 -1.96
CA GLY A 29 11.94 5.71 -2.31
C GLY A 29 12.64 5.26 -3.59
N ILE A 30 12.99 6.21 -4.45
CA ILE A 30 13.72 5.97 -5.70
C ILE A 30 14.56 7.20 -6.03
N THR A 31 15.80 6.98 -6.42
CA THR A 31 16.72 8.03 -6.87
C THR A 31 17.31 7.64 -8.21
N ALA A 32 17.17 8.50 -9.22
CA ALA A 32 17.68 8.28 -10.57
C ALA A 32 19.05 8.93 -10.78
N TYR A 33 19.92 8.23 -11.52
CA TYR A 33 21.26 8.67 -11.87
C TYR A 33 21.52 8.47 -13.36
N ASP A 34 22.24 9.38 -13.98
CA ASP A 34 22.68 9.26 -15.40
C ASP A 34 23.96 8.44 -15.54
N HIS A 35 24.68 8.20 -14.43
CA HIS A 35 25.89 7.37 -14.36
C HIS A 35 25.76 6.37 -13.23
N GLU A 36 26.51 5.26 -13.31
CA GLU A 36 26.48 4.21 -12.29
C GLU A 36 26.93 4.78 -10.91
N PRO A 37 26.06 4.69 -9.88
CA PRO A 37 26.40 5.18 -8.55
C PRO A 37 27.40 4.26 -7.85
N LEU A 38 28.10 4.78 -6.83
CA LEU A 38 29.10 4.03 -6.05
C LEU A 38 28.46 2.87 -5.25
N PHE A 39 27.24 3.05 -4.76
CA PHE A 39 26.51 2.04 -3.99
C PHE A 39 25.41 1.45 -4.86
N THR A 40 25.46 0.15 -5.11
CA THR A 40 24.63 -0.53 -6.11
C THR A 40 23.77 -1.66 -5.54
N ALA A 41 23.59 -1.72 -4.21
CA ALA A 41 22.96 -2.87 -3.56
C ALA A 41 21.52 -3.17 -4.06
N ASP A 42 20.72 -2.15 -4.31
CA ASP A 42 19.36 -2.25 -4.85
C ASP A 42 19.21 -1.47 -6.17
N MET A 43 20.23 -1.55 -7.03
CA MET A 43 20.26 -0.85 -8.30
C MET A 43 19.41 -1.58 -9.36
N LEU A 44 18.58 -0.78 -10.05
CA LEU A 44 17.88 -1.16 -11.27
C LEU A 44 18.40 -0.30 -12.44
N VAL A 45 18.63 -0.92 -13.60
CA VAL A 45 19.01 -0.23 -14.84
C VAL A 45 17.92 -0.42 -15.86
N TYR A 46 17.34 0.67 -16.33
CA TYR A 46 16.29 0.68 -17.32
C TYR A 46 16.39 1.92 -18.21
N GLY A 47 16.23 1.74 -19.51
CA GLY A 47 16.29 2.86 -20.48
C GLY A 47 17.62 3.62 -20.47
N GLY A 48 18.73 2.95 -20.13
CA GLY A 48 20.07 3.56 -20.05
C GLY A 48 20.31 4.41 -18.79
N ARG A 49 19.37 4.44 -17.84
CA ARG A 49 19.49 5.15 -16.55
C ARG A 49 19.60 4.16 -15.39
N TYR A 50 20.20 4.63 -14.30
CA TYR A 50 20.41 3.87 -13.07
C TYR A 50 19.47 4.39 -12.00
N TYR A 51 18.82 3.48 -11.27
CA TYR A 51 17.86 3.80 -10.23
C TYR A 51 18.22 3.04 -8.95
N LEU A 52 18.41 3.74 -7.85
CA LEU A 52 18.52 3.12 -6.53
C LEU A 52 17.11 2.99 -5.93
N ILE A 53 16.73 1.75 -5.65
CA ILE A 53 15.40 1.41 -5.16
C ILE A 53 15.43 1.35 -3.63
N GLY A 54 14.46 2.00 -2.99
CA GLY A 54 14.32 2.03 -1.54
C GLY A 54 15.08 3.18 -0.87
N GLU A 55 15.76 4.02 -1.64
CA GLU A 55 16.45 5.22 -1.14
C GLU A 55 15.65 6.49 -1.43
N GLY A 56 15.72 7.43 -0.50
CA GLY A 56 14.95 8.67 -0.57
C GLY A 56 13.51 8.50 -0.09
N HIS A 57 12.74 9.57 -0.21
CA HIS A 57 11.31 9.61 0.13
C HIS A 57 10.55 10.15 -1.08
N LYS A 58 9.54 9.41 -1.54
CA LYS A 58 8.64 9.92 -2.57
C LYS A 58 7.54 10.73 -1.91
N GLU A 59 7.46 12.00 -2.26
CA GLU A 59 6.38 12.87 -1.80
C GLU A 59 5.03 12.33 -2.25
N PHE A 60 4.01 12.57 -1.42
CA PHE A 60 2.64 12.25 -1.78
C PHE A 60 2.24 13.07 -3.01
N ALA A 61 1.94 12.38 -4.12
CA ALA A 61 1.34 12.96 -5.31
C ALA A 61 0.01 12.24 -5.60
N PRO A 62 -1.11 12.98 -5.77
CA PRO A 62 -2.39 12.37 -6.13
C PRO A 62 -2.34 11.62 -7.46
N ASP A 63 -1.43 12.02 -8.35
CA ASP A 63 -1.23 11.44 -9.67
C ASP A 63 0.01 10.52 -9.67
N LYS A 64 -0.22 9.22 -9.78
CA LYS A 64 0.83 8.20 -9.79
C LYS A 64 1.53 8.04 -11.15
N ILE A 65 1.00 8.65 -12.20
CA ILE A 65 1.53 8.55 -13.57
C ILE A 65 2.34 9.77 -14.00
N LYS A 66 2.56 10.72 -13.08
CA LYS A 66 3.22 12.00 -13.36
C LYS A 66 4.68 11.85 -13.81
N ASP A 67 5.35 10.81 -13.32
CA ASP A 67 6.75 10.48 -13.60
C ASP A 67 6.93 8.97 -13.87
N GLU A 68 8.16 8.53 -14.16
CA GLU A 68 8.45 7.11 -14.39
C GLU A 68 8.66 6.27 -13.12
N ASP A 69 8.69 6.88 -11.96
CA ASP A 69 9.11 6.24 -10.72
C ASP A 69 8.28 5.00 -10.38
N TYR A 70 6.94 5.12 -10.42
CA TYR A 70 6.08 3.97 -10.13
C TYR A 70 6.21 2.86 -11.18
N TYR A 71 6.54 3.19 -12.42
CA TYR A 71 6.82 2.17 -13.43
C TYR A 71 8.11 1.41 -13.10
N VAL A 72 9.19 2.12 -12.79
CA VAL A 72 10.47 1.51 -12.41
C VAL A 72 10.33 0.70 -11.11
N LEU A 73 9.59 1.22 -10.13
CA LEU A 73 9.27 0.50 -8.89
C LEU A 73 8.44 -0.76 -9.16
N THR A 74 7.57 -0.74 -10.18
CA THR A 74 6.83 -1.93 -10.64
C THR A 74 7.78 -2.99 -11.20
N LEU A 75 8.74 -2.60 -12.03
CA LEU A 75 9.77 -3.52 -12.55
C LEU A 75 10.58 -4.14 -11.41
N ALA A 76 10.98 -3.34 -10.41
CA ALA A 76 11.69 -3.84 -9.24
C ALA A 76 10.82 -4.83 -8.42
N ALA A 77 9.53 -4.54 -8.25
CA ALA A 77 8.58 -5.42 -7.56
C ALA A 77 8.43 -6.77 -8.28
N ILE A 78 8.29 -6.75 -9.60
CA ILE A 78 8.22 -7.96 -10.43
C ILE A 78 9.52 -8.76 -10.33
N ALA A 79 10.68 -8.11 -10.45
CA ALA A 79 11.98 -8.79 -10.34
C ALA A 79 12.17 -9.46 -8.97
N LYS A 80 11.70 -8.84 -7.87
CA LYS A 80 11.74 -9.45 -6.53
C LYS A 80 10.88 -10.71 -6.45
N GLU A 81 9.68 -10.71 -7.03
CA GLU A 81 8.79 -11.88 -7.09
C GLU A 81 9.39 -13.01 -7.95
N LEU A 82 9.88 -12.69 -9.15
CA LEU A 82 10.48 -13.68 -10.05
C LEU A 82 11.75 -14.30 -9.48
N LYS A 83 12.58 -13.49 -8.79
CA LYS A 83 13.79 -14.00 -8.13
C LYS A 83 13.49 -15.07 -7.08
N ALA A 84 12.37 -14.98 -6.38
CA ALA A 84 11.97 -15.99 -5.39
C ALA A 84 11.69 -17.37 -6.04
N GLU A 85 11.35 -17.40 -7.33
CA GLU A 85 11.18 -18.62 -8.12
C GLU A 85 12.36 -18.92 -9.05
N ASN A 86 13.49 -18.17 -8.95
CA ASN A 86 14.67 -18.26 -9.81
C ASN A 86 14.34 -18.04 -11.30
N LEU A 87 13.38 -17.16 -11.60
CA LEU A 87 12.99 -16.79 -12.95
C LEU A 87 13.57 -15.43 -13.32
N THR A 88 13.96 -15.27 -14.58
CA THR A 88 14.41 -14.00 -15.18
C THR A 88 13.61 -13.61 -16.42
N GLU A 89 12.77 -14.53 -16.92
CA GLU A 89 11.88 -14.32 -18.05
C GLU A 89 10.48 -14.82 -17.69
N ALA A 90 9.45 -14.07 -18.01
CA ALA A 90 8.07 -14.46 -17.76
C ALA A 90 7.04 -13.64 -18.55
N HIS A 91 5.91 -14.27 -18.84
CA HIS A 91 4.66 -13.61 -19.19
C HIS A 91 3.94 -13.17 -17.92
N ILE A 92 3.51 -11.89 -17.85
CA ILE A 92 3.03 -11.22 -16.64
C ILE A 92 1.64 -10.62 -16.86
N VAL A 93 0.72 -10.90 -15.96
CA VAL A 93 -0.46 -10.07 -15.71
C VAL A 93 -0.20 -9.27 -14.44
N ILE A 94 -0.11 -7.96 -14.55
CA ILE A 94 0.02 -7.05 -13.40
C ILE A 94 -1.37 -6.82 -12.82
N ALA A 95 -1.54 -7.11 -11.53
CA ALA A 95 -2.74 -6.79 -10.77
C ALA A 95 -2.42 -5.67 -9.78
N ALA A 96 -2.99 -4.48 -9.96
CA ALA A 96 -2.66 -3.31 -9.16
C ALA A 96 -3.91 -2.62 -8.62
N GLY A 97 -3.74 -1.62 -7.76
CA GLY A 97 -4.86 -0.91 -7.16
C GLY A 97 -4.73 0.60 -7.13
N LEU A 98 -5.90 1.24 -7.12
CA LEU A 98 -6.06 2.67 -6.90
C LEU A 98 -6.97 2.91 -5.68
N PRO A 99 -6.82 4.06 -4.99
CA PRO A 99 -7.77 4.49 -3.96
C PRO A 99 -9.21 4.39 -4.45
N LEU A 100 -10.13 4.01 -3.56
CA LEU A 100 -11.52 3.67 -3.90
C LEU A 100 -12.21 4.68 -4.81
N THR A 101 -12.14 5.97 -4.46
CA THR A 101 -12.82 7.04 -5.20
C THR A 101 -12.09 7.47 -6.46
N TRP A 102 -10.80 7.12 -6.62
CA TRP A 102 -9.99 7.48 -7.80
C TRP A 102 -10.07 6.43 -8.90
N THR A 103 -10.46 5.20 -8.56
CA THR A 103 -10.47 4.07 -9.48
C THR A 103 -11.29 4.36 -10.75
N SER A 104 -12.45 4.99 -10.64
CA SER A 104 -13.31 5.28 -11.81
C SER A 104 -12.70 6.31 -12.78
N GLY A 105 -11.98 7.31 -12.27
CA GLY A 105 -11.40 8.38 -13.08
C GLY A 105 -10.00 8.08 -13.61
N GLN A 106 -9.20 7.32 -12.87
CA GLN A 106 -7.77 7.12 -13.19
C GLN A 106 -7.44 5.70 -13.68
N LYS A 107 -8.41 4.78 -13.70
CA LYS A 107 -8.18 3.37 -14.02
C LYS A 107 -7.56 3.17 -15.41
N ALA A 108 -8.10 3.85 -16.43
CA ALA A 108 -7.64 3.70 -17.82
C ALA A 108 -6.20 4.22 -17.97
N ASP A 109 -5.92 5.39 -17.42
CA ASP A 109 -4.63 6.04 -17.53
C ASP A 109 -3.55 5.26 -16.75
N PHE A 110 -3.88 4.77 -15.54
CA PHE A 110 -2.94 3.96 -14.75
C PHE A 110 -2.69 2.59 -15.40
N LYS A 111 -3.72 1.98 -16.02
CA LYS A 111 -3.53 0.77 -16.83
C LYS A 111 -2.59 1.04 -18.01
N ALA A 112 -2.84 2.10 -18.79
CA ALA A 112 -2.00 2.47 -19.93
C ALA A 112 -0.55 2.78 -19.51
N TYR A 113 -0.37 3.47 -18.38
CA TYR A 113 0.95 3.76 -17.82
C TYR A 113 1.74 2.50 -17.46
N LEU A 114 1.13 1.53 -16.78
CA LEU A 114 1.78 0.27 -16.42
C LEU A 114 1.99 -0.65 -17.63
N MET A 115 1.21 -0.45 -18.70
CA MET A 115 1.23 -1.25 -19.93
C MET A 115 1.97 -0.55 -21.08
N LYS A 116 2.68 0.57 -20.79
CA LYS A 116 3.34 1.38 -21.83
C LYS A 116 4.34 0.62 -22.69
N ASN A 117 4.91 -0.47 -22.17
CA ASN A 117 5.74 -1.41 -22.90
C ASN A 117 5.18 -2.83 -22.67
N SER A 118 4.77 -3.49 -23.77
CA SER A 118 4.32 -4.89 -23.72
C SER A 118 5.49 -5.87 -23.55
N GLU A 119 6.69 -5.47 -23.93
CA GLU A 119 7.93 -6.20 -23.75
C GLU A 119 8.97 -5.25 -23.14
N VAL A 120 9.65 -5.70 -22.08
CA VAL A 120 10.60 -4.85 -21.36
C VAL A 120 11.80 -5.66 -20.87
N GLU A 121 12.99 -5.13 -21.15
CA GLU A 121 14.26 -5.61 -20.64
C GLU A 121 14.85 -4.62 -19.65
N PHE A 122 15.37 -5.12 -18.54
CA PHE A 122 16.05 -4.31 -17.53
C PHE A 122 16.97 -5.18 -16.67
N THR A 123 17.89 -4.54 -15.96
CA THR A 123 18.76 -5.22 -14.99
C THR A 123 18.37 -4.82 -13.59
N TYR A 124 18.25 -5.79 -12.67
CA TYR A 124 18.04 -5.54 -11.24
C TYR A 124 18.98 -6.41 -10.41
N LYS A 125 19.77 -5.77 -9.52
CA LYS A 125 20.77 -6.47 -8.67
C LYS A 125 21.67 -7.42 -9.49
N LYS A 126 22.15 -6.97 -10.64
CA LYS A 126 22.98 -7.72 -11.62
C LYS A 126 22.27 -8.89 -12.31
N GLY A 127 20.99 -9.13 -12.08
CA GLY A 127 20.16 -10.08 -12.85
C GLY A 127 19.53 -9.35 -14.05
N ASN A 128 19.62 -9.96 -15.24
CA ASN A 128 18.95 -9.47 -16.45
C ASN A 128 17.55 -10.06 -16.50
N TYR A 129 16.54 -9.22 -16.64
CA TYR A 129 15.13 -9.62 -16.71
C TYR A 129 14.55 -9.27 -18.06
N HIS A 130 13.75 -10.19 -18.61
CA HIS A 130 12.98 -10.04 -19.84
C HIS A 130 11.51 -10.37 -19.56
N LEU A 131 10.64 -9.40 -19.67
CA LEU A 131 9.23 -9.53 -19.29
C LEU A 131 8.32 -9.28 -20.49
N TYR A 132 7.27 -10.07 -20.61
CA TYR A 132 6.14 -9.86 -21.51
C TYR A 132 4.93 -9.48 -20.66
N ILE A 133 4.47 -8.23 -20.78
CA ILE A 133 3.31 -7.73 -20.02
C ILE A 133 2.06 -8.02 -20.86
N ASP A 134 1.37 -9.11 -20.53
CA ASP A 134 0.21 -9.59 -21.28
C ASP A 134 -1.05 -8.76 -20.97
N ASP A 135 -1.23 -8.33 -19.71
CA ASP A 135 -2.35 -7.47 -19.30
C ASP A 135 -2.05 -6.73 -17.98
N VAL A 136 -2.80 -5.66 -17.74
CA VAL A 136 -2.82 -4.92 -16.47
C VAL A 136 -4.25 -4.79 -15.99
N ARG A 137 -4.50 -5.21 -14.75
CA ARG A 137 -5.82 -5.20 -14.10
C ARG A 137 -5.81 -4.32 -12.88
N ILE A 138 -6.73 -3.35 -12.84
CA ILE A 138 -6.79 -2.34 -11.77
C ILE A 138 -8.03 -2.57 -10.92
N TYR A 139 -7.82 -2.65 -9.60
CA TYR A 139 -8.82 -2.92 -8.57
C TYR A 139 -8.87 -1.79 -7.52
N PRO A 140 -9.99 -1.64 -6.80
CA PRO A 140 -10.07 -0.66 -5.72
C PRO A 140 -9.29 -1.14 -4.48
N GLN A 141 -8.42 -0.28 -3.95
CA GLN A 141 -7.76 -0.47 -2.66
C GLN A 141 -8.79 -0.62 -1.53
N GLY A 142 -8.40 -1.21 -0.40
CA GLY A 142 -9.30 -1.49 0.71
C GLY A 142 -10.15 -2.74 0.48
N TYR A 143 -10.94 -2.79 -0.61
CA TYR A 143 -11.70 -4.00 -0.95
C TYR A 143 -10.78 -5.20 -1.23
N ALA A 144 -9.70 -5.01 -1.95
CA ALA A 144 -8.77 -6.07 -2.28
C ALA A 144 -8.22 -6.77 -1.03
N ALA A 145 -7.86 -6.02 0.01
CA ALA A 145 -7.31 -6.58 1.24
C ALA A 145 -8.25 -7.58 1.96
N ILE A 146 -9.56 -7.52 1.68
CA ILE A 146 -10.55 -8.42 2.27
C ILE A 146 -11.21 -9.35 1.23
N ALA A 147 -10.87 -9.23 -0.04
CA ALA A 147 -11.58 -9.89 -1.14
C ALA A 147 -11.69 -11.42 -0.97
N SER A 148 -10.66 -12.07 -0.45
CA SER A 148 -10.63 -13.53 -0.25
C SER A 148 -11.64 -14.05 0.77
N PHE A 149 -12.08 -13.20 1.70
CA PHE A 149 -13.06 -13.56 2.74
C PHE A 149 -14.28 -12.64 2.78
N ALA A 150 -14.40 -11.68 1.87
CA ALA A 150 -15.48 -10.70 1.82
C ALA A 150 -16.87 -11.35 1.91
N THR A 151 -17.09 -12.46 1.18
CA THR A 151 -18.37 -13.19 1.15
C THR A 151 -18.74 -13.84 2.49
N THR A 152 -17.80 -14.00 3.40
CA THR A 152 -18.05 -14.55 4.75
C THR A 152 -18.56 -13.52 5.74
N LEU A 153 -18.42 -12.23 5.43
CA LEU A 153 -18.82 -11.12 6.30
C LEU A 153 -20.34 -11.07 6.45
N LYS A 154 -20.80 -11.08 7.69
CA LYS A 154 -22.22 -10.98 8.04
C LYS A 154 -22.55 -9.61 8.62
N GLY A 155 -23.80 -9.17 8.45
CA GLY A 155 -24.28 -7.88 8.96
C GLY A 155 -23.64 -6.68 8.28
N VAL A 156 -23.54 -5.58 9.02
CA VAL A 156 -22.95 -4.32 8.53
C VAL A 156 -21.51 -4.23 9.00
N ASN A 157 -20.61 -4.01 8.06
CA ASN A 157 -19.18 -3.90 8.32
C ASN A 157 -18.64 -2.63 7.66
N LEU A 158 -17.69 -1.98 8.30
CA LEU A 158 -16.88 -0.92 7.70
C LEU A 158 -15.45 -1.43 7.54
N ILE A 159 -14.90 -1.28 6.36
CA ILE A 159 -13.49 -1.54 6.08
C ILE A 159 -12.78 -0.19 6.10
N ALA A 160 -11.74 -0.06 6.92
CA ALA A 160 -10.86 1.12 6.95
C ALA A 160 -9.45 0.68 6.55
N ASP A 161 -9.05 1.01 5.35
CA ASP A 161 -7.70 0.80 4.84
C ASP A 161 -6.87 2.06 5.09
N ILE A 162 -6.04 2.01 6.13
CA ILE A 162 -5.20 3.12 6.55
C ILE A 162 -3.82 2.92 5.97
N GLY A 163 -3.56 3.57 4.84
CA GLY A 163 -2.26 3.58 4.18
C GLY A 163 -1.29 4.62 4.78
N ASN A 164 -0.18 4.85 4.09
CA ASN A 164 0.76 5.92 4.47
C ASN A 164 0.19 7.31 4.17
N GLY A 165 -0.35 7.53 2.96
CA GLY A 165 -0.89 8.83 2.52
C GLY A 165 -2.39 8.98 2.64
N THR A 166 -3.16 7.89 2.60
CA THR A 166 -4.63 7.93 2.53
C THR A 166 -5.29 6.96 3.50
N MET A 167 -6.51 7.27 3.88
CA MET A 167 -7.47 6.37 4.49
C MET A 167 -8.61 6.14 3.50
N ASN A 168 -8.84 4.88 3.13
CA ASN A 168 -9.96 4.44 2.31
C ASN A 168 -11.00 3.76 3.20
N THR A 169 -12.27 4.15 3.08
CA THR A 169 -13.36 3.51 3.82
C THR A 169 -14.40 2.93 2.88
N LEU A 170 -14.88 1.74 3.18
CA LEU A 170 -15.83 0.99 2.38
C LEU A 170 -16.86 0.31 3.26
N TYR A 171 -18.13 0.57 3.02
CA TYR A 171 -19.23 -0.15 3.65
C TYR A 171 -19.48 -1.50 2.97
N MET A 172 -19.69 -2.51 3.79
CA MET A 172 -20.05 -3.87 3.37
C MET A 172 -21.32 -4.31 4.10
N ILE A 173 -22.29 -4.84 3.37
CA ILE A 173 -23.50 -5.43 3.96
C ILE A 173 -23.60 -6.89 3.48
N ASN A 174 -23.53 -7.84 4.42
CA ASN A 174 -23.56 -9.27 4.13
C ASN A 174 -22.59 -9.66 3.01
N GLY A 175 -21.35 -9.19 3.10
CA GLY A 175 -20.29 -9.49 2.14
C GLY A 175 -20.34 -8.72 0.81
N LYS A 176 -21.29 -7.80 0.65
CA LYS A 176 -21.44 -7.00 -0.60
C LYS A 176 -21.05 -5.55 -0.36
N PRO A 177 -20.14 -4.98 -1.19
CA PRO A 177 -19.75 -3.58 -1.09
C PRO A 177 -20.91 -2.66 -1.46
N GLN A 178 -21.02 -1.52 -0.77
CA GLN A 178 -22.01 -0.49 -1.01
C GLN A 178 -21.38 0.66 -1.80
N GLN A 179 -21.61 0.73 -3.12
CA GLN A 179 -20.98 1.68 -4.03
C GLN A 179 -21.14 3.14 -3.62
N GLY A 180 -22.30 3.53 -3.12
CA GLY A 180 -22.56 4.92 -2.66
C GLY A 180 -21.96 5.26 -1.29
N LYS A 181 -21.24 4.34 -0.63
CA LYS A 181 -20.65 4.50 0.70
C LYS A 181 -19.17 4.13 0.70
N MET A 182 -18.44 4.76 -0.21
CA MET A 182 -17.00 4.63 -0.36
C MET A 182 -16.36 6.01 -0.25
N PHE A 183 -15.32 6.15 0.56
CA PHE A 183 -14.64 7.42 0.80
C PHE A 183 -13.14 7.23 0.76
N THR A 184 -12.44 8.23 0.26
CA THR A 184 -10.96 8.31 0.30
C THR A 184 -10.60 9.68 0.85
N GLU A 185 -9.79 9.70 1.91
CA GLU A 185 -9.27 10.92 2.51
C GLU A 185 -7.75 10.89 2.54
N GLN A 186 -7.12 12.07 2.42
CA GLN A 186 -5.68 12.25 2.65
C GLN A 186 -5.40 12.27 4.16
N PHE A 187 -5.63 11.13 4.81
CA PHE A 187 -5.53 10.97 6.25
C PHE A 187 -4.89 9.60 6.59
N GLY A 188 -3.64 9.43 6.19
CA GLY A 188 -2.84 8.22 6.41
C GLY A 188 -1.85 8.34 7.57
N ALA A 189 -0.98 7.34 7.73
CA ALA A 189 -0.02 7.31 8.84
C ALA A 189 1.03 8.43 8.77
N TYR A 190 1.42 8.87 7.58
CA TYR A 190 2.41 9.93 7.41
C TYR A 190 1.95 11.29 7.95
N GLN A 191 0.66 11.60 7.85
CA GLN A 191 0.11 12.81 8.46
C GLN A 191 0.23 12.77 10.00
N CYS A 192 0.20 11.60 10.61
CA CYS A 192 0.51 11.44 12.03
C CYS A 192 1.99 11.74 12.32
N THR A 193 2.92 11.24 11.50
CA THR A 193 4.36 11.54 11.60
C THR A 193 4.61 13.05 11.52
N LEU A 194 3.97 13.75 10.57
CA LEU A 194 4.08 15.22 10.45
C LEU A 194 3.53 15.94 11.69
N ALA A 195 2.37 15.52 12.19
CA ALA A 195 1.78 16.12 13.41
C ALA A 195 2.68 15.92 14.65
N VAL A 196 3.29 14.74 14.77
CA VAL A 196 4.26 14.46 15.84
C VAL A 196 5.49 15.36 15.73
N ARG A 197 6.05 15.50 14.53
CA ARG A 197 7.23 16.34 14.25
C ARG A 197 6.96 17.80 14.67
N GLU A 198 5.83 18.33 14.24
CA GLU A 198 5.42 19.70 14.57
C GLU A 198 5.24 19.89 16.09
N ALA A 199 4.48 19.02 16.74
CA ALA A 199 4.25 19.11 18.18
C ALA A 199 5.53 18.92 19.01
N PHE A 200 6.43 18.05 18.56
CA PHE A 200 7.73 17.83 19.19
C PHE A 200 8.61 19.08 19.11
N MET A 201 8.72 19.69 17.92
CA MET A 201 9.45 20.93 17.73
C MET A 201 8.87 22.07 18.59
N GLN A 202 7.56 22.24 18.63
CA GLN A 202 6.90 23.27 19.44
C GLN A 202 7.18 23.12 20.94
N LYS A 203 7.18 21.88 21.46
CA LYS A 203 7.35 21.60 22.90
C LYS A 203 8.79 21.56 23.36
N THR A 204 9.72 21.15 22.50
CA THR A 204 11.11 20.88 22.91
C THR A 204 12.14 21.79 22.26
N GLN A 205 11.76 22.55 21.22
CA GLN A 205 12.66 23.35 20.36
C GLN A 205 13.76 22.47 19.71
N ARG A 206 13.49 21.18 19.52
CA ARG A 206 14.41 20.20 18.91
C ARG A 206 13.71 19.47 17.75
N GLU A 207 14.49 19.08 16.76
CA GLU A 207 14.05 18.13 15.74
C GLU A 207 14.10 16.69 16.27
N ILE A 208 13.27 15.83 15.71
CA ILE A 208 13.28 14.39 15.96
C ILE A 208 13.34 13.65 14.62
N ASN A 209 14.11 12.57 14.58
CA ASN A 209 14.24 11.73 13.39
C ASN A 209 12.95 10.95 13.15
N ASP A 210 12.47 10.93 11.89
CA ASP A 210 11.27 10.21 11.50
C ASP A 210 11.34 8.71 11.80
N ALA A 211 12.52 8.09 11.70
CA ALA A 211 12.68 6.68 12.04
C ALA A 211 12.31 6.38 13.51
N ILE A 212 12.57 7.32 14.43
CA ILE A 212 12.18 7.19 15.85
C ILE A 212 10.67 7.34 15.98
N ILE A 213 10.09 8.31 15.27
CA ILE A 213 8.62 8.48 15.26
C ILE A 213 7.96 7.22 14.75
N ASP A 214 8.40 6.71 13.60
CA ASP A 214 7.85 5.51 12.97
C ASP A 214 7.98 4.28 13.87
N GLU A 215 9.13 4.11 14.58
CA GLU A 215 9.29 3.06 15.56
C GLU A 215 8.21 3.14 16.64
N VAL A 216 7.96 4.33 17.22
CA VAL A 216 6.91 4.51 18.23
C VAL A 216 5.51 4.27 17.65
N LEU A 217 5.24 4.74 16.43
CA LEU A 217 3.92 4.56 15.81
C LEU A 217 3.63 3.09 15.51
N ILE A 218 4.65 2.33 15.08
CA ILE A 218 4.53 0.91 14.71
C ILE A 218 4.50 0.00 15.95
N THR A 219 5.37 0.25 16.93
CA THR A 219 5.56 -0.67 18.08
C THR A 219 4.91 -0.21 19.37
N GLY A 220 4.46 1.05 19.43
CA GLY A 220 3.96 1.71 20.63
C GLY A 220 5.06 2.20 21.59
N THR A 221 6.36 2.03 21.27
CA THR A 221 7.48 2.45 22.11
C THR A 221 8.76 2.67 21.28
N ALA A 222 9.77 3.30 21.86
CA ALA A 222 11.16 3.37 21.37
C ALA A 222 12.12 3.59 22.51
N ASN A 223 13.41 3.36 22.30
CA ASN A 223 14.46 3.60 23.29
C ASN A 223 14.89 5.08 23.30
N ILE A 224 14.02 5.94 23.85
CA ILE A 224 14.23 7.40 23.97
C ILE A 224 13.85 7.89 25.36
N ALA A 225 14.14 9.15 25.65
CA ALA A 225 13.74 9.78 26.92
C ALA A 225 12.22 9.69 27.14
N SER A 226 11.78 9.35 28.35
CA SER A 226 10.36 9.14 28.68
C SER A 226 9.48 10.37 28.43
N ALA A 227 10.05 11.57 28.58
CA ALA A 227 9.36 12.83 28.25
C ALA A 227 9.09 12.96 26.75
N ASP A 228 10.06 12.62 25.91
CA ASP A 228 9.93 12.67 24.46
C ASP A 228 8.94 11.59 23.97
N LEU A 229 9.04 10.37 24.48
CA LEU A 229 8.09 9.30 24.20
C LEU A 229 6.65 9.67 24.54
N LYS A 230 6.44 10.37 25.67
CA LYS A 230 5.12 10.85 26.09
C LYS A 230 4.52 11.86 25.10
N ILE A 231 5.34 12.75 24.54
CA ILE A 231 4.90 13.70 23.51
C ILE A 231 4.38 12.95 22.29
N ILE A 232 5.18 12.02 21.76
CA ILE A 232 4.81 11.24 20.55
C ILE A 232 3.52 10.46 20.80
N LYS A 233 3.44 9.71 21.89
CA LYS A 233 2.25 8.94 22.24
C LYS A 233 0.99 9.79 22.39
N SER A 234 1.11 10.98 22.99
CA SER A 234 -0.03 11.89 23.15
C SER A 234 -0.58 12.35 21.82
N VAL A 235 0.30 12.74 20.87
CA VAL A 235 -0.11 13.19 19.53
C VAL A 235 -0.69 12.02 18.73
N ALA A 236 -0.05 10.84 18.78
CA ALA A 236 -0.55 9.66 18.09
C ALA A 236 -1.94 9.26 18.58
N ALA A 237 -2.18 9.31 19.91
CA ALA A 237 -3.48 9.01 20.50
C ALA A 237 -4.56 10.04 20.08
N GLU A 238 -4.20 11.31 19.92
CA GLU A 238 -5.11 12.33 19.40
C GLU A 238 -5.42 12.09 17.94
N TYR A 239 -4.41 11.81 17.13
CA TYR A 239 -4.56 11.49 15.72
C TYR A 239 -5.51 10.28 15.50
N VAL A 240 -5.38 9.24 16.31
CA VAL A 240 -6.27 8.07 16.21
C VAL A 240 -7.70 8.41 16.64
N ARG A 241 -7.91 9.29 17.64
CA ARG A 241 -9.25 9.82 17.94
C ARG A 241 -9.87 10.54 16.75
N ASP A 242 -9.05 11.26 15.98
CA ASP A 242 -9.50 11.93 14.75
C ASP A 242 -9.83 10.93 13.64
N ILE A 243 -9.08 9.82 13.50
CA ILE A 243 -9.48 8.71 12.61
C ILE A 243 -10.90 8.26 12.95
N PHE A 244 -11.17 7.92 14.22
CA PHE A 244 -12.51 7.46 14.63
C PHE A 244 -13.59 8.52 14.50
N ARG A 245 -13.25 9.81 14.70
CA ARG A 245 -14.19 10.92 14.42
C ARG A 245 -14.60 10.92 12.96
N ARG A 246 -13.64 10.84 12.02
CA ARG A 246 -13.90 10.76 10.58
C ARG A 246 -14.69 9.52 10.18
N LEU A 247 -14.37 8.36 10.74
CA LEU A 247 -15.15 7.15 10.52
C LEU A 247 -16.63 7.34 10.92
N ARG A 248 -16.89 8.02 12.07
CA ARG A 248 -18.26 8.36 12.49
C ARG A 248 -18.93 9.38 11.58
N GLU A 249 -18.22 10.38 11.09
CA GLU A 249 -18.71 11.34 10.09
C GLU A 249 -19.16 10.61 8.79
N HIS A 250 -18.48 9.51 8.43
CA HIS A 250 -18.88 8.60 7.37
C HIS A 250 -19.89 7.53 7.79
N GLY A 251 -20.47 7.66 8.98
CA GLY A 251 -21.57 6.82 9.46
C GLY A 251 -21.14 5.53 10.15
N TYR A 252 -19.89 5.38 10.61
CA TYR A 252 -19.50 4.28 11.46
C TYR A 252 -20.19 4.37 12.81
N ASP A 253 -20.81 3.27 13.21
CA ASP A 253 -21.43 3.09 14.53
C ASP A 253 -20.83 1.86 15.21
N GLU A 254 -20.05 2.07 16.24
CA GLU A 254 -19.36 1.03 16.99
C GLU A 254 -20.32 0.04 17.68
N SER A 255 -21.56 0.45 17.97
CA SER A 255 -22.56 -0.40 18.64
C SER A 255 -23.18 -1.43 17.69
N THR A 256 -23.29 -1.13 16.41
CA THR A 256 -24.03 -1.94 15.42
C THR A 256 -23.15 -2.53 14.31
N MET A 257 -21.93 -2.00 14.13
CA MET A 257 -21.06 -2.38 13.02
C MET A 257 -19.78 -3.06 13.49
N THR A 258 -19.20 -3.89 12.62
CA THR A 258 -17.82 -4.39 12.80
C THR A 258 -16.88 -3.57 11.92
N LEU A 259 -15.82 -3.03 12.51
CA LEU A 259 -14.74 -2.33 11.80
C LEU A 259 -13.63 -3.32 11.46
N TYR A 260 -13.27 -3.41 10.19
CA TYR A 260 -12.06 -4.11 9.74
C TYR A 260 -11.00 -3.07 9.40
N VAL A 261 -9.90 -3.08 10.13
CA VAL A 261 -8.76 -2.20 9.90
C VAL A 261 -7.70 -2.95 9.11
N THR A 262 -7.28 -2.37 8.00
CA THR A 262 -6.22 -2.90 7.13
C THR A 262 -5.22 -1.81 6.76
N GLY A 263 -4.13 -2.17 6.11
CA GLY A 263 -3.06 -1.25 5.75
C GLY A 263 -2.03 -1.04 6.87
N GLY A 264 -0.89 -0.47 6.49
CA GLY A 264 0.25 -0.26 7.43
C GLY A 264 -0.08 0.66 8.61
N GLY A 265 -1.02 1.60 8.43
CA GLY A 265 -1.48 2.49 9.50
C GLY A 265 -2.40 1.82 10.54
N GLY A 266 -2.78 0.56 10.36
CA GLY A 266 -3.56 -0.18 11.36
C GLY A 266 -2.85 -0.31 12.71
N CYS A 267 -1.51 -0.27 12.73
CA CYS A 267 -0.71 -0.23 13.97
C CYS A 267 -1.05 0.99 14.85
N LEU A 268 -1.39 2.15 14.26
CA LEU A 268 -1.81 3.33 15.02
C LEU A 268 -3.06 3.05 15.85
N VAL A 269 -4.08 2.45 15.22
CA VAL A 269 -5.31 2.08 15.93
C VAL A 269 -5.01 1.07 17.02
N LYS A 270 -4.20 0.05 16.74
CA LYS A 270 -3.85 -1.01 17.70
C LYS A 270 -3.09 -0.46 18.92
N ASN A 271 -2.18 0.49 18.71
CA ASN A 271 -1.29 0.99 19.76
C ASN A 271 -1.87 2.18 20.56
N PHE A 272 -2.73 3.00 19.96
CA PHE A 272 -3.12 4.30 20.53
C PHE A 272 -4.61 4.51 20.73
N TYR A 273 -5.45 3.49 20.50
CA TYR A 273 -6.89 3.56 20.74
C TYR A 273 -7.38 2.40 21.63
N LYS A 274 -8.38 2.69 22.47
CA LYS A 274 -9.09 1.66 23.22
C LYS A 274 -10.34 1.26 22.45
N PHE A 275 -10.40 0.04 22.00
CA PHE A 275 -11.51 -0.51 21.20
C PHE A 275 -12.05 -1.81 21.81
N SER A 276 -13.29 -2.16 21.46
CA SER A 276 -13.85 -3.47 21.74
C SER A 276 -13.27 -4.51 20.76
N ALA A 277 -12.59 -5.53 21.27
CA ALA A 277 -11.99 -6.58 20.44
C ALA A 277 -13.04 -7.39 19.63
N ASP A 278 -14.30 -7.37 20.06
CA ASP A 278 -15.40 -8.02 19.34
C ASP A 278 -15.83 -7.22 18.10
N ARG A 279 -15.65 -5.91 18.12
CA ARG A 279 -16.13 -4.98 17.10
C ARG A 279 -15.03 -4.43 16.17
N VAL A 280 -13.77 -4.50 16.58
CA VAL A 280 -12.64 -4.06 15.75
C VAL A 280 -11.76 -5.25 15.44
N LYS A 281 -11.58 -5.55 14.17
CA LYS A 281 -10.77 -6.65 13.64
C LYS A 281 -9.64 -6.09 12.81
N PHE A 282 -8.46 -6.70 12.88
CA PHE A 282 -7.29 -6.28 12.12
C PHE A 282 -6.95 -7.31 11.05
N VAL A 283 -6.70 -6.83 9.83
CA VAL A 283 -6.05 -7.61 8.78
C VAL A 283 -4.55 -7.35 8.94
N GLU A 284 -3.88 -8.25 9.67
CA GLU A 284 -2.49 -8.03 10.09
C GLU A 284 -1.46 -8.21 8.95
N ASP A 285 -1.85 -8.88 7.88
CA ASP A 285 -0.97 -9.07 6.71
C ASP A 285 -0.81 -7.75 5.95
N ILE A 286 0.38 -7.14 6.03
CA ILE A 286 0.70 -5.90 5.33
C ILE A 286 0.65 -6.04 3.80
N CYS A 287 0.73 -7.26 3.28
CA CYS A 287 0.65 -7.60 1.86
C CYS A 287 -0.79 -7.99 1.43
N ALA A 288 -1.79 -7.88 2.33
CA ALA A 288 -3.16 -8.31 2.05
C ALA A 288 -3.75 -7.69 0.79
N ALA A 289 -3.50 -6.39 0.52
CA ALA A 289 -3.98 -5.73 -0.69
C ALA A 289 -3.38 -6.36 -1.95
N ALA A 290 -2.06 -6.56 -2.01
CA ALA A 290 -1.39 -7.19 -3.14
C ALA A 290 -1.86 -8.64 -3.38
N LYS A 291 -2.00 -9.43 -2.32
CA LYS A 291 -2.58 -10.79 -2.39
C LYS A 291 -4.04 -10.77 -2.87
N GLY A 292 -4.78 -9.76 -2.46
CA GLY A 292 -6.15 -9.56 -2.89
C GLY A 292 -6.25 -9.20 -4.37
N TYR A 293 -5.33 -8.39 -4.91
CA TYR A 293 -5.27 -8.13 -6.35
C TYR A 293 -5.00 -9.40 -7.14
N GLU A 294 -4.05 -10.23 -6.69
CA GLU A 294 -3.82 -11.54 -7.32
C GLU A 294 -5.05 -12.44 -7.29
N TYR A 295 -5.75 -12.47 -6.15
CA TYR A 295 -6.98 -13.26 -6.01
C TYR A 295 -8.07 -12.81 -6.97
N LEU A 296 -8.30 -11.50 -7.08
CA LEU A 296 -9.30 -10.92 -7.98
C LEU A 296 -8.94 -11.12 -9.45
N ALA A 297 -7.65 -10.92 -9.81
CA ALA A 297 -7.18 -11.12 -11.17
C ALA A 297 -7.27 -12.59 -11.60
N GLU A 298 -6.87 -13.52 -10.75
CA GLU A 298 -7.00 -14.96 -11.01
C GLU A 298 -8.46 -15.37 -11.24
N ALA A 299 -9.38 -14.89 -10.39
CA ALA A 299 -10.80 -15.18 -10.53
C ALA A 299 -11.36 -14.65 -11.85
N GLN A 300 -10.96 -13.43 -12.26
CA GLN A 300 -11.41 -12.81 -13.49
C GLN A 300 -10.86 -13.54 -14.73
N VAL A 301 -9.55 -13.88 -14.77
CA VAL A 301 -8.94 -14.64 -15.88
C VAL A 301 -9.59 -16.00 -16.02
N LYS A 302 -9.87 -16.69 -14.90
CA LYS A 302 -10.58 -17.99 -14.93
C LYS A 302 -12.02 -17.88 -15.43
N ALA A 303 -12.71 -16.77 -15.18
CA ALA A 303 -14.06 -16.54 -15.67
C ALA A 303 -14.06 -16.26 -17.19
N GLU A 304 -13.13 -15.45 -17.68
CA GLU A 304 -12.96 -15.14 -19.11
C GLU A 304 -12.58 -16.38 -19.95
N ALA A 305 -11.80 -17.31 -19.37
CA ALA A 305 -11.41 -18.56 -20.05
C ALA A 305 -12.57 -19.60 -20.15
N LYS A 306 -13.70 -19.37 -19.45
CA LYS A 306 -14.87 -20.27 -19.45
C LYS A 306 -16.03 -19.77 -20.30
N GLY A 307 -16.01 -18.51 -20.72
CA GLY A 307 -17.04 -17.88 -21.56
C GLY A 307 -16.60 -17.82 -23.00
#